data_bec0e51f7ea64234292b13fbfb6377a4
#
_entry.id   bec0e51f7ea64234292b13fbfb6377a4
#
_cell.length_a   1.000
_cell.length_b   1.000
_cell.length_c   1.000
_cell.angle_alpha   90.00
_cell.angle_beta   90.00
_cell.angle_gamma   90.00
#
_symmetry.space_group_name_H-M   'P 1'
#
loop_
_entity.id
_entity.type
_entity.pdbx_description
1 polymer ?
#
loop_
_entity_poly.entity_id
_entity_poly.type
_entity_poly.pdbx_seq_one_letter_code
_entity_poly.pdbx_strand_id
1 'polypeptide(L)'
;MSQTIVKKNHMDIPWHDFTDAEKDEPVSKASLKEKASVIGRVGMMFLSCGTGAWRVRSSMNTMSECMGLTCTADIGLMSINYTCFDGEACFSQSLCLTNTGVNNSKLTRLEIFINDFVSRCDSLTCEQVHNELNDIEKIHGLYSPPVLGLAAALACGAFTFLLGGGLTEMICAFFGAGIGNYVRSKFTKHHLTLVLGIVASVSAACLSYAGLFELAKILFNIKMQHEAGYICAMLFIIPGFPFITSGIDLSKLDMRSGIERLTYALIIIIVATMTAWLMALILHLTPMDFLPLHLTLWQFILFRLAASFCGVFGFSVMFNSPVKLAASAAVIGALANTLRLELVDLVSFPPAAAAFVGAFTAGILASLLKKYVGYPRISITVPSIVIMVPGLYLYKAFYNLGVMSLETSASWLASALLIILALPLGLIFARIITDRSFRCCT
;
A
#
# COMPACT_ATOMS: atom_id res chain seq x y z
N MET A 1 -19.79 -21.88 -29.72
CA MET A 1 -18.40 -22.24 -29.36
C MET A 1 -17.68 -20.96 -28.92
N SER A 2 -17.65 -20.71 -27.60
CA SER A 2 -16.88 -19.63 -27.00
C SER A 2 -15.42 -20.07 -27.03
N GLN A 3 -14.61 -19.49 -27.89
CA GLN A 3 -13.17 -19.61 -27.79
C GLN A 3 -12.75 -18.90 -26.50
N THR A 4 -12.50 -19.68 -25.46
CA THR A 4 -11.74 -19.21 -24.30
C THR A 4 -10.37 -18.80 -24.83
N ILE A 5 -10.16 -17.51 -24.99
CA ILE A 5 -8.84 -16.95 -25.24
C ILE A 5 -8.04 -17.27 -23.97
N VAL A 6 -7.34 -18.40 -23.97
CA VAL A 6 -6.31 -18.69 -23.00
C VAL A 6 -5.27 -17.60 -23.22
N LYS A 7 -5.30 -16.55 -22.42
CA LYS A 7 -4.23 -15.56 -22.36
C LYS A 7 -2.98 -16.31 -21.90
N LYS A 8 -2.19 -16.77 -22.85
CA LYS A 8 -0.84 -17.27 -22.59
C LYS A 8 -0.09 -16.07 -22.03
N ASN A 9 0.23 -16.10 -20.76
CA ASN A 9 0.97 -15.03 -20.13
C ASN A 9 2.42 -15.14 -20.66
N HIS A 10 2.73 -14.38 -21.71
CA HIS A 10 4.02 -14.42 -22.41
C HIS A 10 5.20 -13.94 -21.56
N MET A 11 4.91 -13.51 -20.29
CA MET A 11 5.91 -13.11 -19.32
C MET A 11 6.08 -14.16 -18.20
N ASP A 12 5.43 -15.31 -18.29
CA ASP A 12 5.66 -16.42 -17.36
C ASP A 12 7.06 -16.99 -17.58
N ILE A 13 7.86 -16.97 -16.52
CA ILE A 13 9.24 -17.46 -16.57
C ILE A 13 9.22 -18.93 -16.20
N PRO A 14 9.77 -19.82 -17.06
CA PRO A 14 9.82 -21.25 -16.79
C PRO A 14 10.97 -21.55 -15.80
N TRP A 15 10.76 -21.29 -14.53
CA TRP A 15 11.81 -21.41 -13.50
C TRP A 15 12.43 -22.79 -13.42
N HIS A 16 11.64 -23.85 -13.62
CA HIS A 16 12.11 -25.23 -13.59
C HIS A 16 13.01 -25.60 -14.81
N ASP A 17 12.95 -24.86 -15.91
CA ASP A 17 13.85 -25.08 -17.07
C ASP A 17 15.28 -24.60 -16.78
N PHE A 18 15.51 -23.91 -15.67
CA PHE A 18 16.86 -23.51 -15.26
C PHE A 18 17.52 -24.57 -14.36
N THR A 19 16.77 -25.54 -13.86
CA THR A 19 17.23 -26.58 -12.93
C THR A 19 17.40 -27.91 -13.66
N ASP A 20 18.38 -28.70 -13.19
CA ASP A 20 18.56 -30.09 -13.62
C ASP A 20 17.91 -30.98 -12.56
N ALA A 21 16.68 -31.44 -12.83
CA ALA A 21 15.90 -32.25 -11.91
C ALA A 21 16.52 -33.62 -11.58
N GLU A 22 17.46 -34.10 -12.41
CA GLU A 22 18.15 -35.39 -12.17
C GLU A 22 19.33 -35.24 -11.22
N LYS A 23 19.78 -34.01 -10.89
CA LYS A 23 20.87 -33.77 -9.95
C LYS A 23 20.34 -33.59 -8.54
N ASP A 24 20.64 -34.57 -7.70
CA ASP A 24 20.37 -34.47 -6.25
C ASP A 24 21.54 -33.77 -5.52
N GLU A 25 21.83 -32.53 -6.00
CA GLU A 25 22.93 -31.71 -5.51
C GLU A 25 22.38 -30.53 -4.69
N PRO A 26 22.95 -30.23 -3.49
CA PRO A 26 22.53 -29.09 -2.69
C PRO A 26 22.64 -27.78 -3.47
N VAL A 27 21.69 -26.87 -3.21
CA VAL A 27 21.66 -25.56 -3.89
C VAL A 27 22.95 -24.75 -3.70
N SER A 28 23.66 -24.92 -2.60
CA SER A 28 24.98 -24.31 -2.32
C SER A 28 26.06 -24.75 -3.30
N LYS A 29 25.93 -25.94 -3.92
CA LYS A 29 26.89 -26.54 -4.87
C LYS A 29 26.38 -26.50 -6.31
N ALA A 30 25.15 -26.16 -6.55
CA ALA A 30 24.54 -26.10 -7.87
C ALA A 30 25.26 -25.11 -8.82
N SER A 31 24.99 -25.19 -10.10
CA SER A 31 25.59 -24.30 -11.11
C SER A 31 25.18 -22.82 -10.87
N LEU A 32 26.02 -21.89 -11.35
CA LEU A 32 25.74 -20.45 -11.24
C LEU A 32 24.37 -20.08 -11.80
N LYS A 33 23.97 -20.70 -12.93
CA LYS A 33 22.69 -20.46 -13.58
C LYS A 33 21.51 -20.90 -12.70
N GLU A 34 21.58 -22.06 -12.07
CA GLU A 34 20.54 -22.58 -11.17
C GLU A 34 20.41 -21.73 -9.93
N LYS A 35 21.52 -21.40 -9.25
CA LYS A 35 21.53 -20.48 -8.09
C LYS A 35 20.95 -19.12 -8.44
N ALA A 36 21.36 -18.54 -9.57
CA ALA A 36 20.87 -17.25 -10.02
C ALA A 36 19.36 -17.26 -10.30
N SER A 37 18.82 -18.38 -10.84
CA SER A 37 17.36 -18.50 -11.07
C SER A 37 16.57 -18.44 -9.77
N VAL A 38 17.05 -19.08 -8.71
CA VAL A 38 16.43 -19.03 -7.36
C VAL A 38 16.47 -17.60 -6.82
N ILE A 39 17.62 -16.92 -6.90
CA ILE A 39 17.78 -15.52 -6.43
C ILE A 39 16.83 -14.58 -7.19
N GLY A 40 16.80 -14.70 -8.52
CA GLY A 40 15.93 -13.88 -9.36
C GLY A 40 14.45 -14.09 -9.06
N ARG A 41 14.02 -15.33 -8.89
CA ARG A 41 12.63 -15.66 -8.54
C ARG A 41 12.22 -15.09 -7.19
N VAL A 42 13.05 -15.22 -6.17
CA VAL A 42 12.81 -14.63 -4.84
C VAL A 42 12.68 -13.11 -4.96
N GLY A 43 13.59 -12.45 -5.67
CA GLY A 43 13.52 -11.01 -5.92
C GLY A 43 12.20 -10.58 -6.58
N MET A 44 11.77 -11.30 -7.62
CA MET A 44 10.50 -11.05 -8.32
C MET A 44 9.29 -11.25 -7.42
N MET A 45 9.27 -12.29 -6.59
CA MET A 45 8.17 -12.54 -5.66
C MET A 45 8.06 -11.45 -4.59
N PHE A 46 9.19 -10.97 -4.05
CA PHE A 46 9.20 -9.81 -3.14
C PHE A 46 8.69 -8.54 -3.83
N LEU A 47 9.16 -8.28 -5.05
CA LEU A 47 8.72 -7.10 -5.83
C LEU A 47 7.22 -7.16 -6.11
N SER A 48 6.67 -8.32 -6.44
CA SER A 48 5.23 -8.52 -6.69
C SER A 48 4.35 -8.23 -5.47
N CYS A 49 4.92 -8.30 -4.25
CA CYS A 49 4.23 -7.96 -3.01
C CYS A 49 4.21 -6.45 -2.71
N GLY A 50 4.77 -5.61 -3.57
CA GLY A 50 4.78 -4.15 -3.44
C GLY A 50 5.79 -3.60 -2.43
N THR A 51 6.72 -4.43 -1.94
CA THR A 51 7.76 -3.97 -1.00
C THR A 51 8.81 -3.10 -1.68
N GLY A 52 9.52 -2.25 -0.91
CA GLY A 52 10.56 -1.35 -1.42
C GLY A 52 11.80 -2.08 -1.95
N ALA A 53 12.54 -1.41 -2.84
CA ALA A 53 13.72 -1.94 -3.52
C ALA A 53 14.81 -2.41 -2.54
N TRP A 54 15.02 -1.65 -1.47
CA TRP A 54 15.99 -2.03 -0.43
C TRP A 54 15.70 -3.43 0.15
N ARG A 55 14.42 -3.76 0.38
CA ARG A 55 14.05 -5.09 0.92
C ARG A 55 14.26 -6.18 -0.12
N VAL A 56 13.90 -5.94 -1.37
CA VAL A 56 14.12 -6.88 -2.47
C VAL A 56 15.60 -7.20 -2.58
N ARG A 57 16.46 -6.17 -2.62
CA ARG A 57 17.93 -6.33 -2.70
C ARG A 57 18.49 -7.06 -1.48
N SER A 58 18.07 -6.69 -0.27
CA SER A 58 18.50 -7.38 0.96
C SER A 58 18.17 -8.87 0.94
N SER A 59 16.98 -9.23 0.43
CA SER A 59 16.55 -10.63 0.32
C SER A 59 17.37 -11.40 -0.71
N MET A 60 17.63 -10.78 -1.87
CA MET A 60 18.48 -11.36 -2.91
C MET A 60 19.92 -11.56 -2.40
N ASN A 61 20.47 -10.59 -1.67
CA ASN A 61 21.82 -10.69 -1.10
C ASN A 61 21.92 -11.78 -0.04
N THR A 62 20.95 -11.89 0.87
CA THR A 62 20.93 -12.97 1.87
C THR A 62 20.92 -14.34 1.20
N MET A 63 20.12 -14.53 0.14
CA MET A 63 20.10 -15.78 -0.63
C MET A 63 21.45 -16.04 -1.33
N SER A 64 22.03 -15.01 -1.96
CA SER A 64 23.31 -15.16 -2.69
C SER A 64 24.47 -15.48 -1.74
N GLU A 65 24.55 -14.83 -0.59
CA GLU A 65 25.58 -15.10 0.44
C GLU A 65 25.55 -16.55 0.91
N CYS A 66 24.36 -17.11 1.18
CA CYS A 66 24.21 -18.52 1.56
C CYS A 66 24.68 -19.50 0.47
N MET A 67 24.58 -19.10 -0.79
CA MET A 67 25.00 -19.92 -1.94
C MET A 67 26.42 -19.62 -2.40
N GLY A 68 27.18 -18.79 -1.66
CA GLY A 68 28.55 -18.43 -2.00
C GLY A 68 28.68 -17.54 -3.23
N LEU A 69 27.66 -16.73 -3.53
CA LEU A 69 27.63 -15.80 -4.66
C LEU A 69 27.63 -14.36 -4.21
N THR A 70 28.09 -13.47 -5.06
CA THR A 70 27.84 -12.03 -4.96
C THR A 70 26.75 -11.65 -5.95
N CYS A 71 25.70 -10.91 -5.50
CA CYS A 71 24.62 -10.46 -6.35
C CYS A 71 24.50 -8.95 -6.34
N THR A 72 24.40 -8.34 -7.52
CA THR A 72 24.05 -6.93 -7.70
C THR A 72 22.71 -6.84 -8.42
N ALA A 73 21.83 -5.91 -7.97
CA ALA A 73 20.50 -5.77 -8.58
C ALA A 73 20.10 -4.31 -8.72
N ASP A 74 19.64 -3.94 -9.91
CA ASP A 74 18.92 -2.69 -10.20
C ASP A 74 17.42 -2.99 -10.24
N ILE A 75 16.67 -2.35 -9.34
CA ILE A 75 15.28 -2.69 -9.04
C ILE A 75 14.39 -1.51 -9.39
N GLY A 76 13.44 -1.75 -10.30
CA GLY A 76 12.35 -0.84 -10.65
C GLY A 76 11.05 -1.17 -9.90
N LEU A 77 9.94 -0.56 -10.33
CA LEU A 77 8.59 -0.88 -9.82
C LEU A 77 8.12 -2.27 -10.26
N MET A 78 8.39 -2.64 -11.51
CA MET A 78 7.92 -3.87 -12.15
C MET A 78 9.03 -4.67 -12.81
N SER A 79 10.30 -4.34 -12.58
CA SER A 79 11.43 -5.01 -13.21
C SER A 79 12.63 -5.11 -12.26
N ILE A 80 13.42 -6.16 -12.48
CA ILE A 80 14.69 -6.37 -11.80
C ILE A 80 15.72 -6.75 -12.87
N ASN A 81 16.84 -6.01 -12.90
CA ASN A 81 18.03 -6.40 -13.63
C ASN A 81 19.07 -6.83 -12.60
N TYR A 82 19.53 -8.05 -12.64
CA TYR A 82 20.50 -8.53 -11.66
C TYR A 82 21.62 -9.32 -12.30
N THR A 83 22.75 -9.35 -11.60
CA THR A 83 23.92 -10.12 -11.98
C THR A 83 24.48 -10.85 -10.77
N CYS A 84 24.68 -12.15 -10.89
CA CYS A 84 25.33 -13.00 -9.90
C CYS A 84 26.74 -13.36 -10.36
N PHE A 85 27.68 -13.36 -9.43
CA PHE A 85 29.10 -13.66 -9.65
C PHE A 85 29.50 -14.80 -8.71
N ASP A 86 30.26 -15.78 -9.22
CA ASP A 86 30.85 -16.88 -8.44
C ASP A 86 32.38 -16.74 -8.24
N GLY A 87 32.99 -15.68 -8.78
CA GLY A 87 34.42 -15.41 -8.80
C GLY A 87 35.07 -15.70 -10.14
N GLU A 88 34.55 -16.59 -10.96
CA GLU A 88 35.09 -16.95 -12.29
C GLU A 88 34.17 -16.50 -13.41
N ALA A 89 32.87 -16.64 -13.21
CA ALA A 89 31.84 -16.31 -14.21
C ALA A 89 30.78 -15.36 -13.65
N CYS A 90 29.96 -14.82 -14.53
CA CYS A 90 28.79 -14.03 -14.17
C CYS A 90 27.55 -14.48 -14.96
N PHE A 91 26.41 -14.42 -14.31
CA PHE A 91 25.11 -14.64 -14.93
C PHE A 91 24.23 -13.41 -14.71
N SER A 92 23.75 -12.81 -15.80
CA SER A 92 22.89 -11.63 -15.78
C SER A 92 21.54 -11.94 -16.39
N GLN A 93 20.48 -11.44 -15.76
CA GLN A 93 19.12 -11.60 -16.26
C GLN A 93 18.29 -10.33 -16.01
N SER A 94 17.39 -10.03 -16.96
CA SER A 94 16.36 -9.00 -16.83
C SER A 94 15.01 -9.67 -16.67
N LEU A 95 14.29 -9.33 -15.61
CA LEU A 95 13.00 -9.91 -15.25
C LEU A 95 11.96 -8.81 -15.15
N CYS A 96 10.74 -9.05 -15.63
CA CYS A 96 9.63 -8.11 -15.57
C CYS A 96 8.38 -8.76 -14.97
N LEU A 97 7.65 -8.01 -14.13
CA LEU A 97 6.33 -8.38 -13.63
C LEU A 97 5.24 -7.97 -14.61
N THR A 98 4.19 -8.74 -14.68
CA THR A 98 2.96 -8.40 -15.40
C THR A 98 2.04 -7.46 -14.61
N ASN A 99 2.14 -7.49 -13.29
CA ASN A 99 1.32 -6.71 -12.38
C ASN A 99 2.04 -6.50 -11.05
N THR A 100 1.70 -5.43 -10.35
CA THR A 100 2.19 -5.12 -9.01
C THR A 100 1.01 -4.86 -8.07
N GLY A 101 1.16 -5.21 -6.80
CA GLY A 101 0.13 -5.00 -5.80
C GLY A 101 0.72 -5.12 -4.39
N VAL A 102 -0.09 -4.87 -3.37
CA VAL A 102 0.33 -5.03 -1.98
C VAL A 102 -0.25 -6.33 -1.44
N ASN A 103 0.63 -7.24 -0.98
CA ASN A 103 0.23 -8.50 -0.37
C ASN A 103 1.09 -8.83 0.85
N ASN A 104 0.63 -8.37 2.02
CA ASN A 104 1.36 -8.55 3.28
C ASN A 104 1.40 -10.01 3.75
N SER A 105 0.42 -10.82 3.39
CA SER A 105 0.41 -12.25 3.71
C SER A 105 1.53 -12.99 2.99
N LYS A 106 1.61 -12.78 1.66
CA LYS A 106 2.66 -13.38 0.82
C LYS A 106 4.04 -12.87 1.24
N LEU A 107 4.17 -11.57 1.50
CA LEU A 107 5.42 -10.96 1.99
C LEU A 107 5.91 -11.63 3.29
N THR A 108 5.00 -11.88 4.23
CA THR A 108 5.35 -12.57 5.49
C THR A 108 5.84 -13.98 5.24
N ARG A 109 5.19 -14.73 4.36
CA ARG A 109 5.62 -16.10 4.01
C ARG A 109 7.00 -16.12 3.35
N LEU A 110 7.27 -15.16 2.47
CA LEU A 110 8.58 -15.02 1.83
C LEU A 110 9.69 -14.70 2.85
N GLU A 111 9.43 -13.84 3.84
CA GLU A 111 10.42 -13.59 4.90
C GLU A 111 10.71 -14.82 5.77
N ILE A 112 9.67 -15.58 6.12
CA ILE A 112 9.83 -16.83 6.85
C ILE A 112 10.68 -17.80 6.01
N PHE A 113 10.34 -17.96 4.73
CA PHE A 113 11.07 -18.80 3.80
C PHE A 113 12.58 -18.44 3.74
N ILE A 114 12.93 -17.14 3.60
CA ILE A 114 14.34 -16.72 3.55
C ILE A 114 15.07 -17.04 4.86
N ASN A 115 14.45 -16.76 6.01
CA ASN A 115 15.07 -17.05 7.30
C ASN A 115 15.32 -18.55 7.49
N ASP A 116 14.38 -19.39 7.06
CA ASP A 116 14.53 -20.85 7.11
C ASP A 116 15.56 -21.36 6.08
N PHE A 117 15.58 -20.75 4.88
CA PHE A 117 16.51 -21.11 3.81
C PHE A 117 17.98 -20.97 4.23
N VAL A 118 18.33 -19.93 4.99
CA VAL A 118 19.71 -19.72 5.49
C VAL A 118 20.24 -20.94 6.23
N SER A 119 19.40 -21.66 6.98
CA SER A 119 19.78 -22.87 7.71
C SER A 119 19.70 -24.15 6.88
N ARG A 120 19.01 -24.13 5.75
CA ARG A 120 18.69 -25.32 4.93
C ARG A 120 19.39 -25.32 3.56
N CYS A 121 20.18 -24.29 3.24
CA CYS A 121 20.84 -24.10 1.95
C CYS A 121 21.69 -25.31 1.51
N ASP A 122 22.36 -25.98 2.45
CA ASP A 122 23.19 -27.17 2.18
C ASP A 122 22.40 -28.50 2.11
N SER A 123 21.10 -28.47 2.35
CA SER A 123 20.24 -29.66 2.36
C SER A 123 19.16 -29.66 1.27
N LEU A 124 18.85 -28.51 0.68
CA LEU A 124 17.83 -28.37 -0.35
C LEU A 124 18.42 -28.36 -1.75
N THR A 125 17.74 -29.01 -2.71
CA THR A 125 18.07 -28.90 -4.14
C THR A 125 17.40 -27.65 -4.74
N CYS A 126 17.90 -27.14 -5.87
CA CYS A 126 17.28 -26.01 -6.58
C CYS A 126 15.81 -26.30 -6.95
N GLU A 127 15.51 -27.53 -7.35
CA GLU A 127 14.15 -27.97 -7.68
C GLU A 127 13.22 -27.93 -6.46
N GLN A 128 13.68 -28.39 -5.30
CA GLN A 128 12.92 -28.31 -4.05
C GLN A 128 12.64 -26.86 -3.64
N VAL A 129 13.64 -25.98 -3.79
CA VAL A 129 13.45 -24.54 -3.53
C VAL A 129 12.41 -23.94 -4.47
N HIS A 130 12.46 -24.26 -5.77
CA HIS A 130 11.44 -23.78 -6.70
C HIS A 130 10.05 -24.32 -6.38
N ASN A 131 9.94 -25.57 -5.88
CA ASN A 131 8.66 -26.14 -5.46
C ASN A 131 8.10 -25.46 -4.21
N GLU A 132 8.93 -25.15 -3.19
CA GLU A 132 8.50 -24.36 -2.03
C GLU A 132 8.05 -22.96 -2.46
N LEU A 133 8.74 -22.32 -3.40
CA LEU A 133 8.35 -21.02 -3.96
C LEU A 133 7.04 -21.10 -4.77
N ASN A 134 6.79 -22.23 -5.50
CA ASN A 134 5.50 -22.47 -6.16
C ASN A 134 4.34 -22.46 -5.14
N ASP A 135 4.53 -23.08 -3.99
CA ASP A 135 3.48 -23.13 -2.97
C ASP A 135 3.19 -21.76 -2.37
N ILE A 136 4.22 -20.93 -2.17
CA ILE A 136 4.04 -19.55 -1.76
C ILE A 136 3.37 -18.73 -2.87
N GLU A 137 3.71 -18.95 -4.13
CA GLU A 137 3.14 -18.25 -5.29
C GLU A 137 1.66 -18.53 -5.47
N LYS A 138 1.22 -19.78 -5.24
CA LYS A 138 -0.18 -20.22 -5.30
C LYS A 138 -1.07 -19.65 -4.19
N ILE A 139 -0.49 -19.02 -3.15
CA ILE A 139 -1.29 -18.39 -2.10
C ILE A 139 -2.12 -17.25 -2.71
N HIS A 140 -3.41 -17.52 -2.83
CA HIS A 140 -4.38 -16.51 -3.28
C HIS A 140 -4.61 -15.44 -2.20
N GLY A 141 -5.27 -14.35 -2.57
CA GLY A 141 -5.70 -13.33 -1.61
C GLY A 141 -6.55 -13.94 -0.49
N LEU A 142 -6.27 -13.53 0.77
CA LEU A 142 -6.98 -14.03 1.96
C LEU A 142 -8.47 -13.70 1.96
N TYR A 143 -8.86 -12.65 1.22
CA TYR A 143 -10.18 -12.07 1.33
C TYR A 143 -10.92 -12.07 0.00
N SER A 144 -12.19 -12.40 0.04
CA SER A 144 -13.08 -12.32 -1.11
C SER A 144 -13.44 -10.86 -1.45
N PRO A 145 -13.87 -10.58 -2.70
CA PRO A 145 -14.25 -9.22 -3.09
C PRO A 145 -15.31 -8.54 -2.20
N PRO A 146 -16.34 -9.22 -1.68
CA PRO A 146 -17.28 -8.61 -0.72
C PRO A 146 -16.59 -8.20 0.60
N VAL A 147 -15.66 -9.01 1.12
CA VAL A 147 -14.90 -8.70 2.34
C VAL A 147 -13.99 -7.50 2.12
N LEU A 148 -13.34 -7.41 0.95
CA LEU A 148 -12.55 -6.22 0.58
C LEU A 148 -13.43 -4.97 0.43
N GLY A 149 -14.66 -5.13 -0.09
CA GLY A 149 -15.66 -4.06 -0.12
C GLY A 149 -16.01 -3.58 1.29
N LEU A 150 -16.31 -4.50 2.21
CA LEU A 150 -16.62 -4.18 3.61
C LEU A 150 -15.42 -3.53 4.33
N ALA A 151 -14.20 -3.98 4.06
CA ALA A 151 -12.99 -3.38 4.60
C ALA A 151 -12.80 -1.92 4.14
N ALA A 152 -13.05 -1.63 2.86
CA ALA A 152 -13.03 -0.27 2.33
C ALA A 152 -14.16 0.58 2.90
N ALA A 153 -15.36 0.03 3.06
CA ALA A 153 -16.49 0.67 3.70
C ALA A 153 -16.14 1.13 5.11
N LEU A 154 -15.60 0.21 5.93
CA LEU A 154 -15.16 0.49 7.28
C LEU A 154 -14.07 1.57 7.32
N ALA A 155 -13.06 1.44 6.42
CA ALA A 155 -11.95 2.39 6.34
C ALA A 155 -12.42 3.80 5.97
N CYS A 156 -13.20 3.94 4.91
CA CYS A 156 -13.64 5.24 4.43
C CYS A 156 -14.72 5.87 5.30
N GLY A 157 -15.63 5.09 5.87
CA GLY A 157 -16.60 5.58 6.86
C GLY A 157 -15.91 6.15 8.11
N ALA A 158 -14.92 5.43 8.65
CA ALA A 158 -14.10 5.92 9.75
C ALA A 158 -13.26 7.15 9.37
N PHE A 159 -12.68 7.14 8.18
CA PHE A 159 -11.88 8.25 7.67
C PHE A 159 -12.70 9.53 7.50
N THR A 160 -13.99 9.41 7.14
CA THR A 160 -14.92 10.53 7.05
C THR A 160 -15.02 11.28 8.37
N PHE A 161 -15.17 10.57 9.49
CA PHE A 161 -15.16 11.18 10.82
C PHE A 161 -13.83 11.88 11.14
N LEU A 162 -12.69 11.26 10.81
CA LEU A 162 -11.36 11.84 11.07
C LEU A 162 -11.11 13.13 10.28
N LEU A 163 -11.81 13.31 9.17
CA LEU A 163 -11.79 14.53 8.36
C LEU A 163 -12.84 15.56 8.78
N GLY A 164 -13.64 15.28 9.80
CA GLY A 164 -14.66 16.17 10.36
C GLY A 164 -16.09 15.92 9.87
N GLY A 165 -16.32 14.86 9.08
CA GLY A 165 -17.66 14.49 8.62
C GLY A 165 -18.54 13.93 9.74
N GLY A 166 -19.85 14.21 9.67
CA GLY A 166 -20.85 13.72 10.60
C GLY A 166 -21.35 12.31 10.28
N LEU A 167 -22.37 11.87 11.05
CA LEU A 167 -22.91 10.52 10.92
C LEU A 167 -23.51 10.23 9.54
N THR A 168 -24.16 11.21 8.93
CA THR A 168 -24.77 11.07 7.59
C THR A 168 -23.69 10.80 6.53
N GLU A 169 -22.64 11.63 6.52
CA GLU A 169 -21.51 11.47 5.61
C GLU A 169 -20.78 10.16 5.85
N MET A 170 -20.60 9.74 7.11
CA MET A 170 -19.97 8.47 7.47
C MET A 170 -20.75 7.28 6.88
N ILE A 171 -22.08 7.26 7.03
CA ILE A 171 -22.93 6.18 6.51
C ILE A 171 -22.91 6.16 4.99
N CYS A 172 -23.09 7.31 4.34
CA CYS A 172 -23.07 7.38 2.88
C CYS A 172 -21.70 7.01 2.31
N ALA A 173 -20.61 7.46 2.93
CA ALA A 173 -19.23 7.11 2.53
C ALA A 173 -18.92 5.62 2.78
N PHE A 174 -19.44 5.03 3.86
CA PHE A 174 -19.31 3.61 4.14
C PHE A 174 -19.87 2.77 2.98
N PHE A 175 -21.10 2.98 2.58
CA PHE A 175 -21.70 2.23 1.48
C PHE A 175 -21.07 2.59 0.13
N GLY A 176 -20.80 3.89 -0.12
CA GLY A 176 -20.15 4.34 -1.35
C GLY A 176 -18.79 3.67 -1.57
N ALA A 177 -17.93 3.69 -0.56
CA ALA A 177 -16.61 3.06 -0.63
C ALA A 177 -16.70 1.53 -0.74
N GLY A 178 -17.64 0.91 -0.03
CA GLY A 178 -17.88 -0.53 -0.10
C GLY A 178 -18.22 -1.01 -1.51
N ILE A 179 -19.17 -0.34 -2.14
CA ILE A 179 -19.58 -0.64 -3.52
C ILE A 179 -18.44 -0.32 -4.49
N GLY A 180 -17.79 0.84 -4.35
CA GLY A 180 -16.67 1.22 -5.21
C GLY A 180 -15.53 0.23 -5.18
N ASN A 181 -15.09 -0.20 -3.99
CA ASN A 181 -13.99 -1.18 -3.87
C ASN A 181 -14.41 -2.60 -4.28
N TYR A 182 -15.68 -2.97 -4.11
CA TYR A 182 -16.20 -4.22 -4.67
C TYR A 182 -16.09 -4.23 -6.20
N VAL A 183 -16.51 -3.14 -6.87
CA VAL A 183 -16.35 -2.96 -8.33
C VAL A 183 -14.87 -3.07 -8.71
N ARG A 184 -13.97 -2.34 -8.02
CA ARG A 184 -12.53 -2.42 -8.25
C ARG A 184 -12.01 -3.85 -8.17
N SER A 185 -12.39 -4.59 -7.13
CA SER A 185 -11.95 -5.96 -6.91
C SER A 185 -12.42 -6.90 -8.04
N LYS A 186 -13.62 -6.68 -8.57
CA LYS A 186 -14.12 -7.43 -9.74
C LYS A 186 -13.32 -7.12 -10.99
N PHE A 187 -13.04 -5.83 -11.27
CA PHE A 187 -12.26 -5.40 -12.44
C PHE A 187 -10.84 -5.96 -12.38
N THR A 188 -10.19 -5.92 -11.22
CA THR A 188 -8.87 -6.53 -11.01
C THR A 188 -8.88 -8.04 -11.28
N LYS A 189 -9.92 -8.75 -10.80
CA LYS A 189 -10.06 -10.19 -11.04
C LYS A 189 -10.23 -10.54 -12.53
N HIS A 190 -10.81 -9.63 -13.32
CA HIS A 190 -10.96 -9.80 -14.78
C HIS A 190 -9.77 -9.24 -15.58
N HIS A 191 -8.66 -8.90 -14.92
CA HIS A 191 -7.44 -8.38 -15.55
C HIS A 191 -7.67 -7.16 -16.46
N LEU A 192 -8.62 -6.29 -16.10
CA LEU A 192 -8.88 -5.04 -16.81
C LEU A 192 -7.79 -4.01 -16.48
N THR A 193 -7.64 -3.00 -17.35
CA THR A 193 -6.61 -1.98 -17.19
C THR A 193 -6.79 -1.19 -15.88
N LEU A 194 -5.68 -0.76 -15.28
CA LEU A 194 -5.67 0.02 -14.05
C LEU A 194 -6.59 1.25 -14.13
N VAL A 195 -6.47 2.01 -15.22
CA VAL A 195 -7.24 3.25 -15.43
C VAL A 195 -8.74 2.96 -15.46
N LEU A 196 -9.17 1.93 -16.21
CA LEU A 196 -10.59 1.55 -16.28
C LEU A 196 -11.10 1.11 -14.90
N GLY A 197 -10.30 0.34 -14.15
CA GLY A 197 -10.63 -0.07 -12.79
C GLY A 197 -10.81 1.11 -11.84
N ILE A 198 -9.95 2.14 -11.93
CA ILE A 198 -10.05 3.36 -11.12
C ILE A 198 -11.32 4.15 -11.52
N VAL A 199 -11.51 4.44 -12.79
CA VAL A 199 -12.66 5.21 -13.28
C VAL A 199 -13.98 4.55 -12.86
N ALA A 200 -14.13 3.25 -13.11
CA ALA A 200 -15.36 2.52 -12.77
C ALA A 200 -15.61 2.49 -11.25
N SER A 201 -14.57 2.28 -10.44
CA SER A 201 -14.72 2.19 -8.98
C SER A 201 -15.01 3.53 -8.33
N VAL A 202 -14.36 4.61 -8.76
CA VAL A 202 -14.62 5.97 -8.26
C VAL A 202 -16.00 6.44 -8.68
N SER A 203 -16.41 6.23 -9.95
CA SER A 203 -17.76 6.54 -10.40
C SER A 203 -18.82 5.79 -9.61
N ALA A 204 -18.63 4.50 -9.37
CA ALA A 204 -19.55 3.70 -8.55
C ALA A 204 -19.63 4.22 -7.11
N ALA A 205 -18.51 4.61 -6.50
CA ALA A 205 -18.48 5.19 -5.15
C ALA A 205 -19.23 6.52 -5.08
N CYS A 206 -18.98 7.44 -6.01
CA CYS A 206 -19.64 8.75 -6.07
C CYS A 206 -21.17 8.63 -6.32
N LEU A 207 -21.56 7.77 -7.27
CA LEU A 207 -22.98 7.49 -7.55
C LEU A 207 -23.71 6.91 -6.35
N SER A 208 -23.08 5.93 -5.70
CA SER A 208 -23.65 5.28 -4.51
C SER A 208 -23.78 6.27 -3.34
N TYR A 209 -22.76 7.11 -3.13
CA TYR A 209 -22.80 8.17 -2.12
C TYR A 209 -23.97 9.15 -2.39
N ALA A 210 -24.03 9.69 -3.60
CA ALA A 210 -25.05 10.66 -3.99
C ALA A 210 -26.47 10.07 -3.91
N GLY A 211 -26.68 8.85 -4.42
CA GLY A 211 -27.97 8.17 -4.36
C GLY A 211 -28.45 7.91 -2.94
N LEU A 212 -27.56 7.47 -2.05
CA LEU A 212 -27.88 7.26 -0.64
C LEU A 212 -28.15 8.58 0.09
N PHE A 213 -27.40 9.62 -0.25
CA PHE A 213 -27.58 10.92 0.34
C PHE A 213 -28.94 11.53 -0.05
N GLU A 214 -29.34 11.46 -1.34
CA GLU A 214 -30.66 11.88 -1.79
C GLU A 214 -31.79 11.07 -1.13
N LEU A 215 -31.60 9.76 -0.99
CA LEU A 215 -32.54 8.92 -0.27
C LEU A 215 -32.67 9.33 1.20
N ALA A 216 -31.55 9.64 1.87
CA ALA A 216 -31.53 10.11 3.25
C ALA A 216 -32.24 11.48 3.40
N LYS A 217 -32.07 12.40 2.43
CA LYS A 217 -32.80 13.68 2.39
C LYS A 217 -34.31 13.45 2.38
N ILE A 218 -34.78 12.55 1.54
CA ILE A 218 -36.23 12.24 1.40
C ILE A 218 -36.78 11.59 2.67
N LEU A 219 -36.07 10.59 3.23
CA LEU A 219 -36.55 9.80 4.36
C LEU A 219 -36.48 10.56 5.70
N PHE A 220 -35.42 11.34 5.91
CA PHE A 220 -35.13 12.00 7.21
C PHE A 220 -35.30 13.52 7.15
N ASN A 221 -35.78 14.08 6.03
CA ASN A 221 -35.95 15.52 5.81
C ASN A 221 -34.69 16.35 6.18
N ILE A 222 -33.51 15.85 5.79
CA ILE A 222 -32.22 16.46 6.07
C ILE A 222 -32.11 17.73 5.20
N LYS A 223 -32.09 18.90 5.84
CA LYS A 223 -31.99 20.18 5.15
C LYS A 223 -30.56 20.72 5.00
N MET A 224 -29.60 20.07 5.65
CA MET A 224 -28.19 20.51 5.68
C MET A 224 -27.41 19.99 4.47
N GLN A 225 -26.35 20.72 4.10
CA GLN A 225 -25.45 20.31 3.03
C GLN A 225 -24.42 19.32 3.56
N HIS A 226 -24.48 18.07 3.08
CA HIS A 226 -23.58 16.99 3.45
C HIS A 226 -22.85 16.44 2.20
N GLU A 227 -22.64 17.30 1.20
CA GLU A 227 -22.18 16.88 -0.12
C GLU A 227 -20.71 16.49 -0.13
N ALA A 228 -19.88 17.06 0.74
CA ALA A 228 -18.43 16.84 0.75
C ALA A 228 -17.99 15.39 1.02
N GLY A 229 -18.85 14.57 1.60
CA GLY A 229 -18.53 13.18 1.96
C GLY A 229 -18.28 12.27 0.76
N TYR A 230 -18.68 12.62 -0.47
CA TYR A 230 -18.37 11.84 -1.66
C TYR A 230 -16.85 11.69 -1.89
N ILE A 231 -16.06 12.69 -1.47
CA ILE A 231 -14.60 12.64 -1.52
C ILE A 231 -14.11 11.50 -0.63
N CYS A 232 -14.68 11.40 0.58
CA CYS A 232 -14.32 10.33 1.51
C CYS A 232 -14.69 8.94 0.98
N ALA A 233 -15.80 8.82 0.23
CA ALA A 233 -16.23 7.56 -0.35
C ALA A 233 -15.23 7.00 -1.40
N MET A 234 -14.36 7.82 -1.99
CA MET A 234 -13.35 7.38 -2.96
C MET A 234 -11.95 7.20 -2.38
N LEU A 235 -11.70 7.54 -1.10
CA LEU A 235 -10.35 7.54 -0.52
C LEU A 235 -9.69 6.16 -0.46
N PHE A 236 -10.45 5.07 -0.61
CA PHE A 236 -9.90 3.71 -0.72
C PHE A 236 -8.98 3.52 -1.95
N ILE A 237 -9.06 4.40 -2.95
CA ILE A 237 -8.23 4.39 -4.16
C ILE A 237 -6.85 5.02 -3.93
N ILE A 238 -6.72 5.91 -2.94
CA ILE A 238 -5.50 6.67 -2.71
C ILE A 238 -4.32 5.73 -2.46
N PRO A 239 -3.24 5.84 -3.28
CA PRO A 239 -2.12 4.90 -3.25
C PRO A 239 -1.14 5.21 -2.12
N GLY A 240 -1.60 5.18 -0.88
CA GLY A 240 -0.78 5.53 0.29
C GLY A 240 0.44 4.63 0.44
N PHE A 241 0.31 3.33 0.17
CA PHE A 241 1.44 2.39 0.25
C PHE A 241 2.56 2.75 -0.75
N PRO A 242 2.31 2.94 -2.07
CA PRO A 242 3.31 3.41 -3.02
C PRO A 242 3.96 4.75 -2.65
N PHE A 243 3.21 5.72 -2.12
CA PHE A 243 3.79 7.00 -1.68
C PHE A 243 4.81 6.81 -0.57
N ILE A 244 4.47 6.04 0.46
CA ILE A 244 5.35 5.81 1.60
C ILE A 244 6.58 5.02 1.16
N THR A 245 6.41 3.96 0.37
CA THR A 245 7.55 3.16 -0.11
C THR A 245 8.43 3.91 -1.08
N SER A 246 7.88 4.78 -1.95
CA SER A 246 8.66 5.68 -2.80
C SER A 246 9.59 6.58 -1.96
N GLY A 247 9.06 7.23 -0.94
CA GLY A 247 9.87 8.08 -0.06
C GLY A 247 10.98 7.31 0.66
N ILE A 248 10.72 6.07 1.09
CA ILE A 248 11.73 5.21 1.71
C ILE A 248 12.82 4.81 0.69
N ASP A 249 12.44 4.43 -0.54
CA ASP A 249 13.39 4.06 -1.59
C ASP A 249 14.27 5.24 -1.99
N LEU A 250 13.69 6.44 -2.19
CA LEU A 250 14.44 7.66 -2.49
C LEU A 250 15.46 8.00 -1.39
N SER A 251 15.08 7.81 -0.12
CA SER A 251 15.98 8.06 1.01
C SER A 251 17.17 7.10 1.09
N LYS A 252 17.04 5.93 0.46
CA LYS A 252 18.10 4.92 0.33
C LYS A 252 18.86 5.01 -1.00
N LEU A 253 18.63 6.08 -1.76
CA LEU A 253 19.19 6.31 -3.09
C LEU A 253 18.78 5.28 -4.15
N ASP A 254 17.73 4.51 -3.89
CA ASP A 254 17.06 3.66 -4.87
C ASP A 254 16.21 4.51 -5.81
N MET A 255 16.88 5.41 -6.57
CA MET A 255 16.25 6.47 -7.35
C MET A 255 15.25 5.93 -8.37
N ARG A 256 15.62 4.87 -9.09
CA ARG A 256 14.77 4.25 -10.12
C ARG A 256 13.47 3.75 -9.51
N SER A 257 13.52 2.88 -8.51
CA SER A 257 12.33 2.36 -7.83
C SER A 257 11.50 3.48 -7.20
N GLY A 258 12.16 4.43 -6.53
CA GLY A 258 11.48 5.55 -5.86
C GLY A 258 10.70 6.43 -6.83
N ILE A 259 11.31 6.83 -7.96
CA ILE A 259 10.67 7.68 -8.98
C ILE A 259 9.55 6.90 -9.69
N GLU A 260 9.77 5.66 -10.10
CA GLU A 260 8.75 4.84 -10.76
C GLU A 260 7.51 4.64 -9.85
N ARG A 261 7.70 4.38 -8.54
CA ARG A 261 6.61 4.27 -7.55
C ARG A 261 5.87 5.57 -7.33
N LEU A 262 6.60 6.69 -7.27
CA LEU A 262 6.01 8.01 -7.14
C LEU A 262 5.14 8.33 -8.38
N THR A 263 5.67 8.10 -9.57
CA THR A 263 4.95 8.31 -10.83
C THR A 263 3.69 7.43 -10.90
N TYR A 264 3.80 6.16 -10.53
CA TYR A 264 2.66 5.25 -10.44
C TYR A 264 1.57 5.77 -9.50
N ALA A 265 1.96 6.23 -8.30
CA ALA A 265 1.04 6.81 -7.35
C ALA A 265 0.38 8.09 -7.86
N LEU A 266 1.13 8.96 -8.53
CA LEU A 266 0.61 10.18 -9.14
C LEU A 266 -0.41 9.89 -10.24
N ILE A 267 -0.16 8.91 -11.11
CA ILE A 267 -1.12 8.50 -12.14
C ILE A 267 -2.45 8.05 -11.51
N ILE A 268 -2.39 7.21 -10.47
CA ILE A 268 -3.61 6.76 -9.76
C ILE A 268 -4.39 7.96 -9.21
N ILE A 269 -3.73 8.91 -8.55
CA ILE A 269 -4.39 10.08 -7.97
C ILE A 269 -4.99 10.97 -9.03
N ILE A 270 -4.24 11.27 -10.10
CA ILE A 270 -4.73 12.12 -11.20
C ILE A 270 -6.01 11.51 -11.79
N VAL A 271 -5.99 10.22 -12.11
CA VAL A 271 -7.17 9.55 -12.69
C VAL A 271 -8.33 9.53 -11.69
N ALA A 272 -8.08 9.23 -10.41
CA ALA A 272 -9.13 9.17 -9.39
C ALA A 272 -9.76 10.55 -9.12
N THR A 273 -8.94 11.58 -8.96
CA THR A 273 -9.41 12.94 -8.68
C THR A 273 -10.13 13.56 -9.88
N MET A 274 -9.63 13.33 -11.11
CA MET A 274 -10.32 13.76 -12.33
C MET A 274 -11.68 13.08 -12.48
N THR A 275 -11.74 11.77 -12.23
CA THR A 275 -13.01 11.03 -12.27
C THR A 275 -14.00 11.57 -11.23
N ALA A 276 -13.55 11.76 -9.98
CA ALA A 276 -14.41 12.28 -8.92
C ALA A 276 -14.86 13.73 -9.19
N TRP A 277 -14.01 14.56 -9.78
CA TRP A 277 -14.35 15.91 -10.20
C TRP A 277 -15.41 15.91 -11.31
N LEU A 278 -15.27 15.07 -12.34
CA LEU A 278 -16.28 14.91 -13.39
C LEU A 278 -17.60 14.40 -12.81
N MET A 279 -17.55 13.43 -11.89
CA MET A 279 -18.76 12.95 -11.20
C MET A 279 -19.40 14.05 -10.35
N ALA A 280 -18.62 14.90 -9.68
CA ALA A 280 -19.13 16.04 -8.94
C ALA A 280 -19.84 17.05 -9.84
N LEU A 281 -19.32 17.33 -11.04
CA LEU A 281 -19.98 18.19 -12.04
C LEU A 281 -21.31 17.59 -12.51
N ILE A 282 -21.34 16.29 -12.82
CA ILE A 282 -22.55 15.59 -13.30
C ILE A 282 -23.64 15.53 -12.21
N LEU A 283 -23.24 15.32 -10.97
CA LEU A 283 -24.14 15.14 -9.82
C LEU A 283 -24.39 16.45 -9.06
N HIS A 284 -23.83 17.57 -9.54
CA HIS A 284 -23.91 18.90 -8.89
C HIS A 284 -23.43 18.89 -7.42
N LEU A 285 -22.39 18.09 -7.11
CA LEU A 285 -21.80 18.02 -5.78
C LEU A 285 -20.72 19.08 -5.61
N THR A 286 -20.65 19.69 -4.43
CA THR A 286 -19.62 20.69 -4.09
C THR A 286 -18.73 20.20 -2.95
N PRO A 287 -17.39 20.39 -3.02
CA PRO A 287 -16.47 19.99 -1.97
C PRO A 287 -16.40 21.03 -0.83
N MET A 288 -17.55 21.31 -0.23
CA MET A 288 -17.63 22.24 0.91
C MET A 288 -16.96 21.64 2.15
N ASP A 289 -16.63 22.48 3.13
CA ASP A 289 -16.13 22.00 4.41
C ASP A 289 -17.24 21.29 5.20
N PHE A 290 -16.84 20.32 6.02
CA PHE A 290 -17.77 19.60 6.88
C PHE A 290 -18.35 20.52 7.96
N LEU A 291 -19.57 20.20 8.39
CA LEU A 291 -20.21 20.91 9.48
C LEU A 291 -19.48 20.63 10.81
N PRO A 292 -19.29 21.64 11.67
CA PRO A 292 -18.60 21.45 12.93
C PRO A 292 -19.34 20.45 13.83
N LEU A 293 -18.60 19.48 14.36
CA LEU A 293 -19.11 18.51 15.30
C LEU A 293 -19.06 19.08 16.71
N HIS A 294 -20.20 19.17 17.39
CA HIS A 294 -20.31 19.64 18.78
C HIS A 294 -20.02 18.50 19.76
N LEU A 295 -18.72 18.11 19.87
CA LEU A 295 -18.25 17.05 20.76
C LEU A 295 -17.33 17.64 21.83
N THR A 296 -17.32 17.04 23.02
CA THR A 296 -16.34 17.37 24.07
C THR A 296 -14.97 16.81 23.69
N LEU A 297 -13.91 17.39 24.26
CA LEU A 297 -12.53 16.96 24.00
C LEU A 297 -12.34 15.43 24.19
N TRP A 298 -12.86 14.88 25.29
CA TRP A 298 -12.75 13.44 25.57
C TRP A 298 -13.51 12.58 24.55
N GLN A 299 -14.67 13.05 24.08
CA GLN A 299 -15.41 12.37 23.02
C GLN A 299 -14.63 12.39 21.71
N PHE A 300 -14.00 13.52 21.35
CA PHE A 300 -13.13 13.60 20.17
C PHE A 300 -11.97 12.60 20.25
N ILE A 301 -11.24 12.57 21.35
CA ILE A 301 -10.10 11.65 21.54
C ILE A 301 -10.57 10.19 21.41
N LEU A 302 -11.66 9.81 22.11
CA LEU A 302 -12.18 8.45 22.10
C LEU A 302 -12.65 8.04 20.70
N PHE A 303 -13.41 8.89 20.02
CA PHE A 303 -13.92 8.59 18.69
C PHE A 303 -12.80 8.61 17.64
N ARG A 304 -11.80 9.47 17.77
CA ARG A 304 -10.61 9.47 16.91
C ARG A 304 -9.79 8.18 17.08
N LEU A 305 -9.62 7.70 18.29
CA LEU A 305 -8.98 6.41 18.54
C LEU A 305 -9.75 5.26 17.87
N ALA A 306 -11.06 5.20 18.07
CA ALA A 306 -11.91 4.17 17.47
C ALA A 306 -11.93 4.27 15.95
N ALA A 307 -12.12 5.46 15.40
CA ALA A 307 -12.13 5.68 13.95
C ALA A 307 -10.76 5.40 13.31
N SER A 308 -9.66 5.82 13.94
CA SER A 308 -8.31 5.51 13.45
C SER A 308 -8.04 4.02 13.47
N PHE A 309 -8.48 3.30 14.53
CA PHE A 309 -8.39 1.84 14.58
C PHE A 309 -9.15 1.19 13.42
N CYS A 310 -10.43 1.53 13.23
CA CYS A 310 -11.26 1.00 12.16
C CYS A 310 -10.70 1.32 10.77
N GLY A 311 -10.23 2.55 10.57
CA GLY A 311 -9.63 2.99 9.31
C GLY A 311 -8.39 2.20 8.95
N VAL A 312 -7.43 2.10 9.88
CA VAL A 312 -6.19 1.36 9.66
C VAL A 312 -6.44 -0.14 9.51
N PHE A 313 -7.36 -0.72 10.31
CA PHE A 313 -7.74 -2.13 10.18
C PHE A 313 -8.30 -2.43 8.78
N GLY A 314 -9.23 -1.61 8.31
CA GLY A 314 -9.82 -1.77 6.98
C GLY A 314 -8.79 -1.66 5.86
N PHE A 315 -7.92 -0.64 5.87
CA PHE A 315 -6.83 -0.52 4.89
C PHE A 315 -5.85 -1.69 4.97
N SER A 316 -5.52 -2.17 6.17
CA SER A 316 -4.62 -3.31 6.34
C SER A 316 -5.21 -4.60 5.76
N VAL A 317 -6.51 -4.84 5.92
CA VAL A 317 -7.24 -5.93 5.28
C VAL A 317 -7.20 -5.79 3.75
N MET A 318 -7.38 -4.58 3.21
CA MET A 318 -7.24 -4.31 1.76
C MET A 318 -5.84 -4.59 1.23
N PHE A 319 -4.81 -4.48 2.07
CA PHE A 319 -3.43 -4.88 1.74
C PHE A 319 -3.17 -6.38 1.95
N ASN A 320 -4.22 -7.18 2.04
CA ASN A 320 -4.16 -8.62 2.22
C ASN A 320 -3.37 -9.04 3.48
N SER A 321 -3.53 -8.30 4.57
CA SER A 321 -2.89 -8.61 5.86
C SER A 321 -3.72 -9.63 6.63
N PRO A 322 -3.08 -10.65 7.27
CA PRO A 322 -3.76 -11.49 8.24
C PRO A 322 -4.39 -10.67 9.37
N VAL A 323 -5.51 -11.13 9.94
CA VAL A 323 -6.28 -10.39 10.97
C VAL A 323 -5.40 -9.94 12.14
N LYS A 324 -4.49 -10.79 12.63
CA LYS A 324 -3.56 -10.44 13.71
C LYS A 324 -2.64 -9.28 13.33
N LEU A 325 -2.11 -9.30 12.10
CA LEU A 325 -1.27 -8.23 11.58
C LEU A 325 -2.08 -6.93 11.42
N ALA A 326 -3.29 -7.03 10.85
CA ALA A 326 -4.19 -5.90 10.67
C ALA A 326 -4.55 -5.24 12.00
N ALA A 327 -4.88 -6.03 13.03
CA ALA A 327 -5.17 -5.54 14.37
C ALA A 327 -3.94 -4.86 15.02
N SER A 328 -2.75 -5.45 14.88
CA SER A 328 -1.51 -4.87 15.41
C SER A 328 -1.21 -3.51 14.76
N ALA A 329 -1.34 -3.42 13.42
CA ALA A 329 -1.17 -2.17 12.70
C ALA A 329 -2.25 -1.13 13.10
N ALA A 330 -3.48 -1.58 13.34
CA ALA A 330 -4.60 -0.72 13.72
C ALA A 330 -4.41 -0.10 15.12
N VAL A 331 -3.90 -0.86 16.09
CA VAL A 331 -3.58 -0.32 17.44
C VAL A 331 -2.51 0.77 17.32
N ILE A 332 -1.43 0.50 16.59
CA ILE A 332 -0.35 1.48 16.38
C ILE A 332 -0.88 2.72 15.67
N GLY A 333 -1.65 2.52 14.59
CA GLY A 333 -2.21 3.61 13.80
C GLY A 333 -3.24 4.44 14.57
N ALA A 334 -4.03 3.81 15.44
CA ALA A 334 -4.96 4.49 16.34
C ALA A 334 -4.24 5.48 17.25
N LEU A 335 -3.18 5.03 17.92
CA LEU A 335 -2.39 5.87 18.82
C LEU A 335 -1.67 6.99 18.04
N ALA A 336 -0.98 6.63 16.97
CA ALA A 336 -0.16 7.57 16.21
C ALA A 336 -0.99 8.64 15.47
N ASN A 337 -2.12 8.24 14.87
CA ASN A 337 -2.97 9.19 14.15
C ASN A 337 -3.78 10.08 15.10
N THR A 338 -4.25 9.55 16.23
CA THR A 338 -4.90 10.40 17.24
C THR A 338 -3.91 11.42 17.78
N LEU A 339 -2.69 11.02 18.14
CA LEU A 339 -1.63 11.95 18.54
C LEU A 339 -1.41 13.05 17.48
N ARG A 340 -1.31 12.66 16.20
CA ARG A 340 -1.16 13.62 15.09
C ARG A 340 -2.30 14.64 15.06
N LEU A 341 -3.56 14.18 15.18
CA LEU A 341 -4.73 15.06 15.11
C LEU A 341 -4.80 16.01 16.32
N GLU A 342 -4.52 15.50 17.51
CA GLU A 342 -4.49 16.33 18.72
C GLU A 342 -3.36 17.38 18.69
N LEU A 343 -2.20 17.06 18.10
CA LEU A 343 -1.12 18.05 17.90
C LEU A 343 -1.56 19.20 16.97
N VAL A 344 -2.35 18.90 15.94
CA VAL A 344 -2.88 19.95 15.05
C VAL A 344 -3.92 20.80 15.77
N ASP A 345 -4.88 20.18 16.45
CA ASP A 345 -6.05 20.86 16.98
C ASP A 345 -5.79 21.57 18.32
N LEU A 346 -5.02 20.94 19.23
CA LEU A 346 -4.76 21.50 20.56
C LEU A 346 -3.50 22.38 20.62
N VAL A 347 -2.48 22.04 19.83
CA VAL A 347 -1.18 22.71 19.88
C VAL A 347 -0.97 23.61 18.68
N SER A 348 -1.89 23.61 17.71
CA SER A 348 -1.79 24.35 16.42
C SER A 348 -0.51 24.00 15.64
N PHE A 349 -0.08 22.73 15.73
CA PHE A 349 1.11 22.25 15.05
C PHE A 349 0.87 22.19 13.55
N PRO A 350 1.85 22.58 12.70
CA PRO A 350 1.68 22.47 11.26
C PRO A 350 1.35 21.03 10.84
N PRO A 351 0.37 20.79 9.92
CA PRO A 351 -0.07 19.44 9.56
C PRO A 351 1.03 18.49 9.12
N ALA A 352 2.05 18.99 8.39
CA ALA A 352 3.19 18.20 7.95
C ALA A 352 4.11 17.80 9.13
N ALA A 353 4.36 18.70 10.08
CA ALA A 353 5.14 18.40 11.27
C ALA A 353 4.40 17.39 12.18
N ALA A 354 3.09 17.55 12.35
CA ALA A 354 2.25 16.59 13.06
C ALA A 354 2.26 15.21 12.38
N ALA A 355 2.23 15.15 11.04
CA ALA A 355 2.32 13.92 10.27
C ALA A 355 3.69 13.23 10.48
N PHE A 356 4.79 14.00 10.51
CA PHE A 356 6.11 13.48 10.86
C PHE A 356 6.12 12.84 12.24
N VAL A 357 5.61 13.54 13.27
CA VAL A 357 5.55 13.03 14.65
C VAL A 357 4.68 11.76 14.72
N GLY A 358 3.53 11.74 14.06
CA GLY A 358 2.66 10.57 13.98
C GLY A 358 3.36 9.37 13.34
N ALA A 359 4.00 9.56 12.18
CA ALA A 359 4.74 8.50 11.50
C ALA A 359 5.96 8.02 12.31
N PHE A 360 6.68 8.93 12.96
CA PHE A 360 7.79 8.60 13.85
C PHE A 360 7.32 7.73 15.02
N THR A 361 6.24 8.12 15.68
CA THR A 361 5.62 7.36 16.78
C THR A 361 5.19 5.97 16.32
N ALA A 362 4.51 5.87 15.15
CA ALA A 362 4.14 4.58 14.56
C ALA A 362 5.37 3.71 14.29
N GLY A 363 6.44 4.28 13.78
CA GLY A 363 7.71 3.59 13.52
C GLY A 363 8.39 3.04 14.77
N ILE A 364 8.39 3.80 15.88
CA ILE A 364 8.93 3.34 17.18
C ILE A 364 8.06 2.21 17.74
N LEU A 365 6.73 2.40 17.81
CA LEU A 365 5.79 1.40 18.34
C LEU A 365 5.87 0.09 17.54
N ALA A 366 5.94 0.16 16.21
CA ALA A 366 6.11 -1.02 15.36
C ALA A 366 7.43 -1.75 15.62
N SER A 367 8.50 -1.02 15.95
CA SER A 367 9.80 -1.63 16.28
C SER A 367 9.75 -2.39 17.60
N LEU A 368 9.03 -1.88 18.58
CA LEU A 368 8.81 -2.54 19.86
C LEU A 368 7.94 -3.80 19.70
N LEU A 369 6.86 -3.70 18.92
CA LEU A 369 5.95 -4.82 18.69
C LEU A 369 6.54 -5.91 17.78
N LYS A 370 7.46 -5.61 16.86
CA LYS A 370 8.05 -6.59 15.93
C LYS A 370 8.54 -7.86 16.64
N LYS A 371 9.17 -7.71 17.82
CA LYS A 371 9.71 -8.84 18.61
C LYS A 371 8.62 -9.82 19.08
N TYR A 372 7.39 -9.34 19.27
CA TYR A 372 6.28 -10.13 19.79
C TYR A 372 5.35 -10.67 18.71
N VAL A 373 5.25 -9.97 17.58
CA VAL A 373 4.23 -10.25 16.56
C VAL A 373 4.81 -11.09 15.40
N GLY A 374 6.13 -11.08 15.20
CA GLY A 374 6.81 -11.93 14.20
C GLY A 374 6.56 -11.57 12.74
N TYR A 375 5.96 -10.39 12.45
CA TYR A 375 5.70 -9.94 11.09
C TYR A 375 6.76 -8.96 10.56
N PRO A 376 6.92 -8.85 9.23
CA PRO A 376 7.78 -7.85 8.61
C PRO A 376 7.43 -6.43 9.09
N ARG A 377 8.45 -5.65 9.45
CA ARG A 377 8.23 -4.29 9.97
C ARG A 377 7.41 -3.42 9.01
N ILE A 378 7.68 -3.49 7.70
CA ILE A 378 6.98 -2.72 6.67
C ILE A 378 5.48 -3.04 6.63
N SER A 379 5.11 -4.30 6.85
CA SER A 379 3.72 -4.75 6.88
C SER A 379 2.94 -4.24 8.09
N ILE A 380 3.64 -3.77 9.13
CA ILE A 380 3.05 -3.11 10.30
C ILE A 380 3.06 -1.60 10.11
N THR A 381 4.22 -1.01 9.76
CA THR A 381 4.40 0.44 9.76
C THR A 381 3.63 1.15 8.66
N VAL A 382 3.64 0.64 7.42
CA VAL A 382 3.00 1.33 6.30
C VAL A 382 1.48 1.36 6.47
N PRO A 383 0.77 0.24 6.78
CA PRO A 383 -0.66 0.32 7.06
C PRO A 383 -1.01 1.25 8.24
N SER A 384 -0.17 1.31 9.29
CA SER A 384 -0.43 2.16 10.46
C SER A 384 -0.50 3.66 10.14
N ILE A 385 0.22 4.11 9.11
CA ILE A 385 0.27 5.54 8.75
C ILE A 385 -0.46 5.88 7.45
N VAL A 386 -0.98 4.86 6.72
CA VAL A 386 -1.66 5.10 5.44
C VAL A 386 -2.86 6.04 5.57
N ILE A 387 -3.52 6.01 6.72
CA ILE A 387 -4.64 6.90 7.04
C ILE A 387 -4.22 8.38 7.16
N MET A 388 -2.92 8.66 7.31
CA MET A 388 -2.38 10.02 7.39
C MET A 388 -2.07 10.62 6.01
N VAL A 389 -2.16 9.82 4.93
CA VAL A 389 -1.89 10.28 3.56
C VAL A 389 -2.93 11.33 3.16
N PRO A 390 -2.50 12.46 2.59
CA PRO A 390 -3.35 13.66 2.41
C PRO A 390 -4.27 13.58 1.19
N GLY A 391 -5.10 12.54 1.09
CA GLY A 391 -6.00 12.33 -0.05
C GLY A 391 -7.00 13.47 -0.28
N LEU A 392 -7.59 14.00 0.78
CA LEU A 392 -8.50 15.15 0.71
C LEU A 392 -7.78 16.41 0.20
N TYR A 393 -6.54 16.66 0.64
CA TYR A 393 -5.74 17.81 0.20
C TYR A 393 -5.44 17.72 -1.30
N LEU A 394 -5.05 16.54 -1.77
CA LEU A 394 -4.82 16.29 -3.19
C LEU A 394 -6.10 16.49 -4.00
N TYR A 395 -7.24 15.98 -3.54
CA TYR A 395 -8.51 16.22 -4.22
C TYR A 395 -8.84 17.70 -4.29
N LYS A 396 -8.77 18.43 -3.17
CA LYS A 396 -9.04 19.89 -3.14
C LYS A 396 -8.08 20.66 -4.05
N ALA A 397 -6.82 20.26 -4.15
CA ALA A 397 -5.87 20.86 -5.09
C ALA A 397 -6.34 20.73 -6.55
N PHE A 398 -6.69 19.50 -6.97
CA PHE A 398 -7.16 19.25 -8.34
C PHE A 398 -8.51 19.89 -8.63
N TYR A 399 -9.44 19.87 -7.68
CA TYR A 399 -10.72 20.55 -7.83
C TYR A 399 -10.56 22.06 -8.05
N ASN A 400 -9.77 22.73 -7.20
CA ASN A 400 -9.51 24.16 -7.32
C ASN A 400 -8.76 24.51 -8.60
N LEU A 401 -7.88 23.63 -9.09
CA LEU A 401 -7.25 23.78 -10.39
C LEU A 401 -8.31 23.75 -11.53
N GLY A 402 -9.25 22.83 -11.46
CA GLY A 402 -10.34 22.70 -12.44
C GLY A 402 -11.29 23.88 -12.48
N VAL A 403 -11.51 24.58 -11.35
CA VAL A 403 -12.30 25.81 -11.30
C VAL A 403 -11.44 27.08 -11.41
N MET A 404 -10.20 26.97 -11.88
CA MET A 404 -9.25 28.07 -12.13
C MET A 404 -8.85 28.90 -10.89
N SER A 405 -9.03 28.37 -9.68
CA SER A 405 -8.57 28.99 -8.43
C SER A 405 -7.13 28.56 -8.12
N LEU A 406 -6.17 29.14 -8.84
CA LEU A 406 -4.76 28.70 -8.83
C LEU A 406 -4.08 28.87 -7.46
N GLU A 407 -4.32 29.97 -6.76
CA GLU A 407 -3.74 30.23 -5.44
C GLU A 407 -4.18 29.19 -4.41
N THR A 408 -5.49 28.92 -4.35
CA THR A 408 -6.06 27.91 -3.44
C THR A 408 -5.56 26.50 -3.81
N SER A 409 -5.49 26.19 -5.11
CA SER A 409 -4.96 24.92 -5.61
C SER A 409 -3.50 24.74 -5.20
N ALA A 410 -2.65 25.74 -5.40
CA ALA A 410 -1.24 25.71 -5.04
C ALA A 410 -1.03 25.51 -3.52
N SER A 411 -1.83 26.16 -2.67
CA SER A 411 -1.79 26.01 -1.22
C SER A 411 -2.10 24.58 -0.77
N TRP A 412 -3.19 23.98 -1.32
CA TRP A 412 -3.54 22.59 -1.02
C TRP A 412 -2.50 21.61 -1.53
N LEU A 413 -1.94 21.84 -2.72
CA LEU A 413 -0.89 20.99 -3.29
C LEU A 413 0.40 21.04 -2.47
N ALA A 414 0.85 22.24 -2.08
CA ALA A 414 2.03 22.41 -1.23
C ALA A 414 1.87 21.69 0.12
N SER A 415 0.70 21.85 0.75
CA SER A 415 0.39 21.16 2.00
C SER A 415 0.39 19.64 1.84
N ALA A 416 -0.18 19.11 0.76
CA ALA A 416 -0.18 17.68 0.46
C ALA A 416 1.25 17.15 0.24
N LEU A 417 2.07 17.85 -0.53
CA LEU A 417 3.46 17.47 -0.80
C LEU A 417 4.30 17.42 0.49
N LEU A 418 4.16 18.42 1.36
CA LEU A 418 4.86 18.45 2.64
C LEU A 418 4.47 17.27 3.53
N ILE A 419 3.19 16.89 3.58
CA ILE A 419 2.73 15.72 4.34
C ILE A 419 3.27 14.41 3.72
N ILE A 420 3.23 14.27 2.38
CA ILE A 420 3.75 13.09 1.66
C ILE A 420 5.24 12.89 1.93
N LEU A 421 6.02 13.96 2.06
CA LEU A 421 7.43 13.90 2.40
C LEU A 421 7.66 13.61 3.90
N ALA A 422 6.84 14.20 4.77
CA ALA A 422 6.96 14.06 6.22
C ALA A 422 6.72 12.63 6.70
N LEU A 423 5.78 11.89 6.10
CA LEU A 423 5.42 10.54 6.51
C LEU A 423 6.58 9.53 6.37
N PRO A 424 7.22 9.37 5.20
CA PRO A 424 8.39 8.50 5.07
C PRO A 424 9.55 8.95 5.96
N LEU A 425 9.80 10.26 6.06
CA LEU A 425 10.86 10.80 6.91
C LEU A 425 10.66 10.40 8.39
N GLY A 426 9.43 10.51 8.92
CA GLY A 426 9.12 10.06 10.27
C GLY A 426 9.45 8.57 10.48
N LEU A 427 9.07 7.70 9.54
CA LEU A 427 9.41 6.27 9.59
C LEU A 427 10.92 6.00 9.49
N ILE A 428 11.62 6.76 8.62
CA ILE A 428 13.07 6.64 8.43
C ILE A 428 13.80 7.00 9.71
N PHE A 429 13.45 8.13 10.34
CA PHE A 429 14.07 8.55 11.61
C PHE A 429 13.81 7.53 12.72
N ALA A 430 12.57 7.01 12.84
CA ALA A 430 12.27 5.94 13.79
C ALA A 430 13.13 4.70 13.53
N ARG A 431 13.37 4.37 12.25
CA ARG A 431 14.16 3.21 11.86
C ARG A 431 15.66 3.43 12.10
N ILE A 432 16.19 4.61 11.82
CA ILE A 432 17.59 4.97 12.11
C ILE A 432 17.90 4.77 13.61
N ILE A 433 16.95 5.11 14.49
CA ILE A 433 17.13 4.95 15.94
C ILE A 433 17.06 3.47 16.35
N THR A 434 16.14 2.69 15.77
CA THR A 434 15.80 1.34 16.23
C THR A 434 16.49 0.21 15.48
N ASP A 435 17.10 0.47 14.32
CA ASP A 435 17.67 -0.56 13.43
C ASP A 435 19.08 -0.15 12.99
N ARG A 436 20.10 -0.84 13.57
CA ARG A 436 21.52 -0.52 13.30
C ARG A 436 21.88 -0.79 11.83
N SER A 437 21.34 -1.85 11.23
CA SER A 437 21.64 -2.21 9.83
C SER A 437 21.10 -1.18 8.85
N PHE A 438 20.00 -0.50 9.18
CA PHE A 438 19.43 0.54 8.34
C PHE A 438 20.25 1.84 8.29
N ARG A 439 21.16 2.07 9.24
CA ARG A 439 22.02 3.27 9.26
C ARG A 439 23.09 3.24 8.18
N CYS A 440 23.47 2.06 7.73
CA CYS A 440 24.50 1.89 6.70
C CYS A 440 23.89 2.05 5.31
N CYS A 441 24.67 2.61 4.38
CA CYS A 441 24.36 2.52 2.95
C CYS A 441 24.60 1.06 2.50
N THR A 442 23.75 0.54 1.67
CA THR A 442 23.90 -0.79 1.07
C THR A 442 24.57 -0.69 -0.27
#